data_840b2ae8334612a511f2eec21c511050
#
_entry.id   840b2ae8334612a511f2eec21c511050
#
_cell.length_a   1.000
_cell.length_b   1.000
_cell.length_c   1.000
_cell.angle_alpha   90.00
_cell.angle_beta   90.00
_cell.angle_gamma   90.00
#
_symmetry.space_group_name_H-M   'P 1'
#
loop_
_entity.id
_entity.type
_entity.pdbx_description
1 polymer ?
#
loop_
_entity_poly.entity_id
_entity_poly.type
_entity_poly.pdbx_seq_one_letter_code
_entity_poly.pdbx_strand_id
1 'polypeptide(L)'
;LQNLNNAQILTYLTKRSTMSPYPAAPTELTVRRLSVDLSQGFSRHWNGGDAFLTAYANALSMSFPVGEQSFIDAVKAGAKQLPDTPENAELKEIAKGFVGQEATHRHLHALYNAHLEKQGLVNHWGPRAEQRLKKGRDEFFSKSDKGYLHELAITAAFEHYTSIFGDQTLDRMDQAGDWFAGAEDPLKTLWRWHAAEESEHKCVAFDLYQRLGGNHTWRMRWFWFVTVQFSTDVFRQTVNNLWHDKTLFKPSTWWSASKFLFGRHGMVWRVAKPIWAYTRQDFHPMQVGSATLSQDWLQSHADQWRAVGGAAATTP
;
A
#
# COMPACT_ATOMS: atom_id res chain seq x y z
N LEU A 1 18.79 8.90 -38.97
CA LEU A 1 18.91 10.29 -38.48
C LEU A 1 19.37 11.28 -39.57
N GLN A 2 19.89 10.83 -40.74
CA GLN A 2 20.50 11.69 -41.75
C GLN A 2 19.51 12.49 -42.65
N ASN A 3 18.18 12.31 -42.48
CA ASN A 3 17.17 13.00 -43.32
C ASN A 3 16.07 13.73 -42.52
N LEU A 4 16.30 14.03 -41.24
CA LEU A 4 15.34 14.81 -40.45
C LEU A 4 15.78 16.27 -40.36
N ASN A 5 14.84 17.21 -40.54
CA ASN A 5 15.12 18.62 -40.32
C ASN A 5 15.22 18.96 -38.81
N ASN A 6 15.81 20.12 -38.47
CA ASN A 6 16.05 20.50 -37.06
C ASN A 6 14.77 20.50 -36.19
N ALA A 7 13.62 20.83 -36.77
CA ALA A 7 12.34 20.79 -36.04
C ALA A 7 11.90 19.33 -35.75
N GLN A 8 12.12 18.41 -36.69
CA GLN A 8 11.83 16.99 -36.51
C GLN A 8 12.81 16.34 -35.52
N ILE A 9 14.09 16.77 -35.54
CA ILE A 9 15.09 16.33 -34.54
C ILE A 9 14.72 16.86 -33.14
N LEU A 10 14.32 18.13 -33.04
CA LEU A 10 13.86 18.72 -31.78
C LEU A 10 12.61 18.00 -31.25
N THR A 11 11.64 17.76 -32.12
CA THR A 11 10.40 17.00 -31.75
C THR A 11 10.73 15.57 -31.36
N TYR A 12 11.65 14.89 -32.03
CA TYR A 12 12.11 13.55 -31.68
C TYR A 12 12.88 13.53 -30.37
N LEU A 13 13.78 14.51 -30.15
CA LEU A 13 14.51 14.63 -28.88
C LEU A 13 13.59 15.02 -27.70
N THR A 14 12.63 15.90 -27.93
CA THR A 14 11.61 16.26 -26.93
C THR A 14 10.71 15.06 -26.63
N LYS A 15 10.26 14.32 -27.64
CA LYS A 15 9.47 13.07 -27.44
C LYS A 15 10.28 11.99 -26.73
N ARG A 16 11.58 11.88 -26.99
CA ARG A 16 12.47 10.93 -26.31
C ARG A 16 12.79 11.35 -24.87
N SER A 17 12.78 12.66 -24.58
CA SER A 17 12.92 13.21 -23.24
C SER A 17 11.64 13.06 -22.38
N THR A 18 10.48 12.87 -23.03
CA THR A 18 9.18 12.70 -22.35
C THR A 18 8.73 11.23 -22.25
N MET A 19 9.39 10.29 -22.94
CA MET A 19 9.12 8.87 -22.73
C MET A 19 9.90 8.41 -21.50
N SER A 20 9.20 8.30 -20.37
CA SER A 20 9.69 7.56 -19.22
C SER A 20 10.16 6.17 -19.69
N PRO A 21 11.35 5.71 -19.30
CA PRO A 21 11.81 4.35 -19.61
C PRO A 21 11.02 3.28 -18.84
N TYR A 22 10.03 3.68 -18.07
CA TYR A 22 9.20 2.83 -17.21
C TYR A 22 7.83 2.60 -17.84
N PRO A 23 7.16 1.47 -17.51
CA PRO A 23 5.75 1.30 -17.81
C PRO A 23 4.98 2.56 -17.39
N ALA A 24 4.03 3.00 -18.21
CA ALA A 24 3.21 4.14 -17.86
C ALA A 24 2.48 3.86 -16.53
N ALA A 25 2.52 4.83 -15.62
CA ALA A 25 1.62 4.80 -14.47
C ALA A 25 0.16 4.77 -14.97
N PRO A 26 -0.78 4.19 -14.21
CA PRO A 26 -2.20 4.25 -14.57
C PRO A 26 -2.60 5.71 -14.84
N THR A 27 -3.36 5.94 -15.90
CA THR A 27 -3.90 7.27 -16.24
C THR A 27 -5.18 7.57 -15.46
N GLU A 28 -5.80 6.54 -14.88
CA GLU A 28 -7.01 6.61 -14.07
C GLU A 28 -7.01 5.50 -13.02
N LEU A 29 -7.49 5.81 -11.82
CA LEU A 29 -7.72 4.85 -10.75
C LEU A 29 -9.22 4.66 -10.54
N THR A 30 -9.71 3.46 -10.74
CA THR A 30 -11.11 3.11 -10.48
C THR A 30 -11.31 2.89 -8.99
N VAL A 31 -12.16 3.68 -8.35
CA VAL A 31 -12.56 3.45 -6.97
C VAL A 31 -13.53 2.28 -6.92
N ARG A 32 -13.21 1.22 -6.16
CA ARG A 32 -14.01 0.00 -6.05
C ARG A 32 -14.55 -0.19 -4.64
N ARG A 33 -15.72 -0.79 -4.57
CA ARG A 33 -16.29 -1.29 -3.32
C ARG A 33 -16.31 -2.81 -3.39
N LEU A 34 -15.57 -3.45 -2.49
CA LEU A 34 -15.54 -4.90 -2.36
C LEU A 34 -16.87 -5.43 -1.80
N SER A 35 -17.36 -6.54 -2.36
CA SER A 35 -18.62 -7.18 -1.99
C SER A 35 -18.39 -8.34 -1.01
N VAL A 36 -17.68 -8.09 0.10
CA VAL A 36 -17.49 -9.08 1.16
C VAL A 36 -18.37 -8.76 2.36
N ASP A 37 -18.93 -9.78 2.98
CA ASP A 37 -19.70 -9.66 4.22
C ASP A 37 -18.83 -10.04 5.43
N LEU A 38 -18.42 -9.02 6.21
CA LEU A 38 -17.71 -9.21 7.46
C LEU A 38 -18.64 -9.19 8.69
N SER A 39 -19.97 -9.06 8.49
CA SER A 39 -20.94 -8.95 9.60
C SER A 39 -21.04 -10.21 10.45
N GLN A 40 -20.84 -11.36 9.82
CA GLN A 40 -20.84 -12.67 10.50
C GLN A 40 -19.57 -12.92 11.32
N GLY A 41 -18.56 -12.06 11.18
CA GLY A 41 -17.25 -12.24 11.78
C GLY A 41 -16.44 -13.34 11.11
N PHE A 42 -15.36 -13.74 11.78
CA PHE A 42 -14.44 -14.78 11.31
C PHE A 42 -13.73 -15.46 12.50
N SER A 43 -13.13 -16.61 12.24
CA SER A 43 -12.45 -17.39 13.28
C SER A 43 -11.27 -16.63 13.89
N ARG A 44 -10.94 -16.97 15.15
CA ARG A 44 -9.81 -16.36 15.86
C ARG A 44 -8.47 -16.59 15.14
N HIS A 45 -8.28 -17.75 14.55
CA HIS A 45 -7.12 -18.09 13.72
C HIS A 45 -7.54 -18.32 12.27
N TRP A 46 -8.17 -17.30 11.68
CA TRP A 46 -8.78 -17.34 10.36
C TRP A 46 -7.82 -17.68 9.21
N ASN A 47 -6.51 -17.50 9.40
CA ASN A 47 -5.52 -17.84 8.40
C ASN A 47 -4.98 -19.28 8.61
N GLY A 48 -5.78 -20.25 8.20
CA GLY A 48 -5.41 -21.66 8.21
C GLY A 48 -5.21 -22.27 9.61
N GLY A 49 -5.78 -21.68 10.66
CA GLY A 49 -5.52 -22.10 12.04
C GLY A 49 -4.14 -21.68 12.58
N ASP A 50 -3.34 -20.96 11.77
CA ASP A 50 -1.99 -20.54 12.15
C ASP A 50 -2.03 -19.24 12.98
N ALA A 51 -1.57 -19.34 14.24
CA ALA A 51 -1.58 -18.22 15.17
C ALA A 51 -0.66 -17.08 14.74
N PHE A 52 0.54 -17.38 14.19
CA PHE A 52 1.48 -16.34 13.80
C PHE A 52 1.01 -15.61 12.54
N LEU A 53 0.64 -16.34 11.49
CA LEU A 53 0.18 -15.73 10.23
C LEU A 53 -1.05 -14.85 10.47
N THR A 54 -1.99 -15.34 11.31
CA THR A 54 -3.16 -14.57 11.69
C THR A 54 -2.78 -13.32 12.51
N ALA A 55 -1.91 -13.45 13.52
CA ALA A 55 -1.51 -12.32 14.35
C ALA A 55 -0.75 -11.24 13.55
N TYR A 56 0.07 -11.65 12.58
CA TYR A 56 0.80 -10.76 11.68
C TYR A 56 -0.14 -9.98 10.76
N ALA A 57 -1.07 -10.67 10.09
CA ALA A 57 -2.06 -10.02 9.23
C ALA A 57 -2.98 -9.08 10.04
N ASN A 58 -3.44 -9.52 11.23
CA ASN A 58 -4.22 -8.67 12.14
C ASN A 58 -3.44 -7.41 12.56
N ALA A 59 -2.12 -7.52 12.77
CA ALA A 59 -1.29 -6.35 13.10
C ALA A 59 -1.24 -5.34 11.96
N LEU A 60 -1.10 -5.80 10.72
CA LEU A 60 -1.18 -4.93 9.54
C LEU A 60 -2.55 -4.25 9.43
N SER A 61 -3.65 -5.02 9.51
CA SER A 61 -5.00 -4.46 9.47
C SER A 61 -5.23 -3.38 10.53
N MET A 62 -4.71 -3.57 11.75
CA MET A 62 -4.82 -2.60 12.84
C MET A 62 -4.13 -1.26 12.57
N SER A 63 -3.17 -1.22 11.64
CA SER A 63 -2.48 0.02 11.24
C SER A 63 -3.21 0.81 10.17
N PHE A 64 -3.94 0.13 9.29
CA PHE A 64 -4.47 0.72 8.06
C PHE A 64 -5.43 1.90 8.31
N PRO A 65 -6.44 1.84 9.20
CA PRO A 65 -7.37 2.96 9.34
C PRO A 65 -6.71 4.30 9.64
N VAL A 66 -5.64 4.32 10.43
CA VAL A 66 -4.87 5.54 10.74
C VAL A 66 -3.85 5.85 9.65
N GLY A 67 -3.17 4.83 9.12
CA GLY A 67 -2.18 4.97 8.05
C GLY A 67 -2.80 5.55 6.79
N GLU A 68 -3.84 4.90 6.29
CA GLU A 68 -4.55 5.29 5.05
C GLU A 68 -5.20 6.67 5.18
N GLN A 69 -5.75 7.02 6.35
CA GLN A 69 -6.20 8.40 6.58
C GLN A 69 -5.05 9.40 6.44
N SER A 70 -3.86 9.07 6.91
CA SER A 70 -2.70 9.96 6.76
C SER A 70 -2.24 10.08 5.31
N PHE A 71 -2.36 9.02 4.51
CA PHE A 71 -2.06 9.01 3.08
C PHE A 71 -3.06 9.88 2.31
N ILE A 72 -4.35 9.73 2.60
CA ILE A 72 -5.42 10.59 2.06
C ILE A 72 -5.12 12.07 2.33
N ASP A 73 -4.77 12.41 3.57
CA ASP A 73 -4.49 13.79 3.97
C ASP A 73 -3.27 14.35 3.23
N ALA A 74 -2.18 13.57 3.15
CA ALA A 74 -0.93 13.94 2.48
C ALA A 74 -1.12 14.15 0.98
N VAL A 75 -1.81 13.21 0.31
CA VAL A 75 -2.07 13.29 -1.14
C VAL A 75 -2.99 14.47 -1.46
N LYS A 76 -4.06 14.69 -0.67
CA LYS A 76 -4.92 15.89 -0.81
C LYS A 76 -4.14 17.18 -0.63
N ALA A 77 -3.29 17.27 0.39
CA ALA A 77 -2.48 18.46 0.66
C ALA A 77 -1.49 18.71 -0.48
N GLY A 78 -0.82 17.66 -0.99
CA GLY A 78 0.09 17.76 -2.12
C GLY A 78 -0.60 18.13 -3.43
N ALA A 79 -1.69 17.46 -3.77
CA ALA A 79 -2.44 17.74 -5.00
C ALA A 79 -2.96 19.19 -5.06
N LYS A 80 -3.32 19.77 -3.90
CA LYS A 80 -3.73 21.18 -3.77
C LYS A 80 -2.59 22.16 -4.13
N GLN A 81 -1.33 21.76 -4.00
CA GLN A 81 -0.17 22.60 -4.32
C GLN A 81 0.17 22.59 -5.82
N LEU A 82 -0.37 21.64 -6.59
CA LEU A 82 -0.13 21.60 -8.03
C LEU A 82 -0.84 22.76 -8.74
N PRO A 83 -0.13 23.53 -9.58
CA PRO A 83 -0.77 24.53 -10.44
C PRO A 83 -1.86 23.90 -11.32
N ASP A 84 -2.90 24.70 -11.65
CA ASP A 84 -3.97 24.30 -12.56
C ASP A 84 -3.48 24.43 -14.02
N THR A 85 -2.70 23.45 -14.45
CA THR A 85 -2.19 23.36 -15.83
C THR A 85 -2.56 22.01 -16.45
N PRO A 86 -2.66 21.92 -17.79
CA PRO A 86 -2.96 20.65 -18.45
C PRO A 86 -2.00 19.52 -18.07
N GLU A 87 -0.72 19.82 -17.84
CA GLU A 87 0.31 18.85 -17.46
C GLU A 87 0.09 18.26 -16.07
N ASN A 88 -0.66 18.94 -15.21
CA ASN A 88 -0.97 18.47 -13.84
C ASN A 88 -2.38 17.89 -13.73
N ALA A 89 -3.22 18.04 -14.75
CA ALA A 89 -4.62 17.62 -14.70
C ALA A 89 -4.74 16.11 -14.47
N GLU A 90 -3.97 15.32 -15.21
CA GLU A 90 -3.95 13.85 -15.07
C GLU A 90 -3.54 13.43 -13.65
N LEU A 91 -2.44 13.97 -13.12
CA LEU A 91 -1.97 13.62 -11.78
C LEU A 91 -2.98 14.03 -10.68
N LYS A 92 -3.72 15.12 -10.89
CA LYS A 92 -4.80 15.52 -9.97
C LYS A 92 -5.97 14.52 -10.00
N GLU A 93 -6.35 14.02 -11.17
CA GLU A 93 -7.41 13.00 -11.28
C GLU A 93 -6.96 11.66 -10.67
N ILE A 94 -5.74 11.22 -10.93
CA ILE A 94 -5.16 10.03 -10.30
C ILE A 94 -5.14 10.19 -8.78
N ALA A 95 -4.76 11.37 -8.25
CA ALA A 95 -4.79 11.64 -6.82
C ALA A 95 -6.20 11.56 -6.21
N LYS A 96 -7.26 11.92 -6.96
CA LYS A 96 -8.65 11.73 -6.51
C LYS A 96 -9.03 10.25 -6.45
N GLY A 97 -8.63 9.48 -7.46
CA GLY A 97 -8.83 8.02 -7.49
C GLY A 97 -8.15 7.35 -6.29
N PHE A 98 -6.87 7.69 -6.03
CA PHE A 98 -6.13 7.26 -4.85
C PHE A 98 -6.89 7.51 -3.54
N VAL A 99 -7.34 8.75 -3.34
CA VAL A 99 -8.12 9.12 -2.14
C VAL A 99 -9.38 8.28 -2.00
N GLY A 100 -10.02 7.93 -3.11
CA GLY A 100 -11.20 7.07 -3.13
C GLY A 100 -10.89 5.62 -2.75
N GLN A 101 -9.83 5.02 -3.34
CA GLN A 101 -9.40 3.66 -3.03
C GLN A 101 -8.98 3.54 -1.55
N GLU A 102 -8.15 4.44 -1.06
CA GLU A 102 -7.72 4.48 0.34
C GLU A 102 -8.90 4.63 1.33
N ALA A 103 -9.92 5.42 0.96
CA ALA A 103 -11.11 5.55 1.79
C ALA A 103 -11.92 4.24 1.88
N THR A 104 -11.94 3.42 0.84
CA THR A 104 -12.61 2.10 0.85
C THR A 104 -11.79 1.07 1.62
N HIS A 105 -10.46 1.06 1.49
CA HIS A 105 -9.55 0.23 2.30
C HIS A 105 -9.73 0.52 3.78
N ARG A 106 -9.60 1.78 4.17
CA ARG A 106 -9.79 2.25 5.55
C ARG A 106 -11.13 1.79 6.15
N HIS A 107 -12.21 1.89 5.38
CA HIS A 107 -13.53 1.47 5.84
C HIS A 107 -13.59 -0.03 6.11
N LEU A 108 -13.10 -0.86 5.20
CA LEU A 108 -13.13 -2.31 5.34
C LEU A 108 -12.23 -2.79 6.49
N HIS A 109 -11.03 -2.21 6.63
CA HIS A 109 -10.15 -2.54 7.74
C HIS A 109 -10.67 -2.03 9.09
N ALA A 110 -11.46 -0.96 9.12
CA ALA A 110 -12.17 -0.55 10.34
C ALA A 110 -13.23 -1.59 10.76
N LEU A 111 -14.02 -2.13 9.83
CA LEU A 111 -14.97 -3.21 10.10
C LEU A 111 -14.27 -4.49 10.55
N TYR A 112 -13.19 -4.87 9.89
CA TYR A 112 -12.34 -6.00 10.27
C TYR A 112 -11.82 -5.83 11.70
N ASN A 113 -11.24 -4.67 12.04
CA ASN A 113 -10.67 -4.40 13.35
C ASN A 113 -11.72 -4.37 14.46
N ALA A 114 -12.94 -3.90 14.18
CA ALA A 114 -14.05 -3.97 15.14
C ALA A 114 -14.39 -5.43 15.51
N HIS A 115 -14.21 -6.40 14.60
CA HIS A 115 -14.34 -7.81 14.92
C HIS A 115 -13.17 -8.32 15.78
N LEU A 116 -11.94 -7.90 15.52
CA LEU A 116 -10.79 -8.24 16.36
C LEU A 116 -10.95 -7.75 17.79
N GLU A 117 -11.50 -6.55 17.99
CA GLU A 117 -11.83 -6.01 19.32
C GLU A 117 -12.86 -6.88 20.05
N LYS A 118 -13.92 -7.35 19.36
CA LYS A 118 -14.89 -8.31 19.93
C LYS A 118 -14.24 -9.64 20.33
N GLN A 119 -13.18 -10.03 19.63
CA GLN A 119 -12.36 -11.19 19.98
C GLN A 119 -11.40 -10.94 21.15
N GLY A 120 -11.34 -9.71 21.69
CA GLY A 120 -10.48 -9.32 22.82
C GLY A 120 -9.04 -8.97 22.42
N LEU A 121 -8.77 -8.72 21.14
CA LEU A 121 -7.50 -8.16 20.70
C LEU A 121 -7.48 -6.64 20.90
N VAL A 122 -6.31 -6.10 21.23
CA VAL A 122 -6.14 -4.67 21.52
C VAL A 122 -5.24 -4.02 20.46
N ASN A 123 -5.76 -3.00 19.81
CA ASN A 123 -4.98 -2.20 18.86
C ASN A 123 -4.16 -1.14 19.60
N HIS A 124 -2.88 -1.38 19.79
CA HIS A 124 -1.93 -0.40 20.31
C HIS A 124 -1.20 0.37 19.21
N TRP A 125 -1.24 -0.10 17.97
CA TRP A 125 -0.54 0.55 16.86
C TRP A 125 -1.26 1.83 16.44
N GLY A 126 -2.57 1.75 16.17
CA GLY A 126 -3.35 2.90 15.72
C GLY A 126 -3.16 4.15 16.60
N PRO A 127 -3.45 4.10 17.92
CA PRO A 127 -3.27 5.25 18.80
C PRO A 127 -1.83 5.79 18.85
N ARG A 128 -0.82 4.90 18.79
CA ARG A 128 0.59 5.35 18.72
C ARG A 128 0.91 6.06 17.41
N ALA A 129 0.41 5.55 16.29
CA ALA A 129 0.58 6.17 14.98
C ALA A 129 -0.10 7.54 14.94
N GLU A 130 -1.33 7.65 15.41
CA GLU A 130 -2.08 8.91 15.50
C GLU A 130 -1.34 9.97 16.33
N GLN A 131 -0.84 9.58 17.51
CA GLN A 131 -0.04 10.47 18.34
C GLN A 131 1.24 10.96 17.65
N ARG A 132 1.94 10.07 16.91
CA ARG A 132 3.14 10.45 16.15
C ARG A 132 2.82 11.39 15.00
N LEU A 133 1.75 11.11 14.26
CA LEU A 133 1.30 11.97 13.16
C LEU A 133 0.93 13.35 13.67
N LYS A 134 0.16 13.42 14.77
CA LYS A 134 -0.17 14.67 15.41
C LYS A 134 1.08 15.46 15.82
N LYS A 135 2.00 14.81 16.53
CA LYS A 135 3.26 15.43 16.95
C LYS A 135 4.10 15.89 15.75
N GLY A 136 4.20 15.07 14.70
CA GLY A 136 4.89 15.43 13.46
C GLY A 136 4.31 16.66 12.80
N ARG A 137 2.98 16.77 12.71
CA ARG A 137 2.27 17.93 12.16
C ARG A 137 2.48 19.17 13.03
N ASP A 138 2.28 19.08 14.34
CA ASP A 138 2.35 20.23 15.25
C ASP A 138 3.78 20.77 15.40
N GLU A 139 4.78 19.90 15.43
CA GLU A 139 6.18 20.29 15.77
C GLU A 139 7.09 20.47 14.54
N PHE A 140 6.81 19.82 13.42
CA PHE A 140 7.69 19.77 12.26
C PHE A 140 7.06 20.33 10.99
N PHE A 141 5.92 19.76 10.57
CA PHE A 141 5.40 19.99 9.22
C PHE A 141 4.71 21.37 9.14
N SER A 142 3.99 21.78 10.17
CA SER A 142 3.33 23.10 10.22
C SER A 142 4.32 24.29 10.27
N LYS A 143 5.58 24.03 10.63
CA LYS A 143 6.61 25.09 10.70
C LYS A 143 7.28 25.39 9.35
N SER A 144 6.92 24.67 8.31
CA SER A 144 7.49 24.81 6.96
C SER A 144 6.37 24.99 5.95
N ASP A 145 6.48 25.98 5.07
CA ASP A 145 5.58 26.18 3.93
C ASP A 145 5.56 24.94 2.99
N LYS A 146 6.55 24.07 3.11
CA LYS A 146 6.69 22.82 2.35
C LYS A 146 6.50 21.57 3.21
N GLY A 147 5.80 21.68 4.35
CA GLY A 147 5.53 20.55 5.24
C GLY A 147 4.85 19.37 4.55
N TYR A 148 3.98 19.64 3.59
CA TYR A 148 3.33 18.63 2.75
C TYR A 148 4.32 17.71 2.01
N LEU A 149 5.53 18.18 1.65
CA LEU A 149 6.55 17.33 1.03
C LEU A 149 7.05 16.24 2.00
N HIS A 150 7.12 16.53 3.28
CA HIS A 150 7.50 15.53 4.28
C HIS A 150 6.43 14.45 4.41
N GLU A 151 5.15 14.84 4.47
CA GLU A 151 4.03 13.91 4.52
C GLU A 151 3.94 13.06 3.25
N LEU A 152 4.13 13.65 2.05
CA LEU A 152 4.21 12.90 0.79
C LEU A 152 5.39 11.92 0.75
N ALA A 153 6.57 12.30 1.25
CA ALA A 153 7.73 11.41 1.30
C ALA A 153 7.51 10.23 2.26
N ILE A 154 6.82 10.45 3.38
CA ILE A 154 6.41 9.40 4.32
C ILE A 154 5.40 8.47 3.64
N THR A 155 4.36 9.02 3.02
CA THR A 155 3.34 8.26 2.29
C THR A 155 3.98 7.43 1.18
N ALA A 156 4.82 8.02 0.33
CA ALA A 156 5.52 7.31 -0.74
C ALA A 156 6.42 6.16 -0.22
N ALA A 157 6.98 6.29 0.98
CA ALA A 157 7.74 5.22 1.59
C ALA A 157 6.84 4.10 2.10
N PHE A 158 5.68 4.39 2.67
CA PHE A 158 4.68 3.37 3.05
C PHE A 158 4.10 2.68 1.82
N GLU A 159 3.67 3.42 0.79
CA GLU A 159 3.19 2.89 -0.49
C GLU A 159 4.18 1.91 -1.13
N HIS A 160 5.47 2.17 -0.99
CA HIS A 160 6.50 1.24 -1.44
C HIS A 160 6.46 -0.09 -0.68
N TYR A 161 6.18 -0.09 0.62
CA TYR A 161 6.02 -1.32 1.41
C TYR A 161 4.73 -2.04 1.08
N THR A 162 3.60 -1.32 1.03
CA THR A 162 2.29 -1.92 0.79
C THR A 162 2.22 -2.54 -0.60
N SER A 163 2.74 -1.86 -1.62
CA SER A 163 2.80 -2.39 -2.98
C SER A 163 3.69 -3.63 -3.09
N ILE A 164 4.86 -3.68 -2.41
CA ILE A 164 5.71 -4.88 -2.40
C ILE A 164 4.99 -6.05 -1.72
N PHE A 165 4.32 -5.80 -0.59
CA PHE A 165 3.54 -6.84 0.09
C PHE A 165 2.34 -7.28 -0.75
N GLY A 166 1.70 -6.36 -1.45
CA GLY A 166 0.66 -6.63 -2.43
C GLY A 166 1.15 -7.54 -3.55
N ASP A 167 2.24 -7.18 -4.21
CA ASP A 167 2.87 -8.00 -5.25
C ASP A 167 3.23 -9.40 -4.73
N GLN A 168 3.77 -9.52 -3.50
CA GLN A 168 4.11 -10.82 -2.91
C GLN A 168 2.86 -11.65 -2.57
N THR A 169 1.76 -11.01 -2.22
CA THR A 169 0.47 -11.66 -1.98
C THR A 169 -0.10 -12.25 -3.27
N LEU A 170 -0.02 -11.50 -4.37
CA LEU A 170 -0.57 -11.90 -5.67
C LEU A 170 0.33 -12.87 -6.45
N ASP A 171 1.66 -12.70 -6.40
CA ASP A 171 2.64 -13.54 -7.13
C ASP A 171 2.57 -15.03 -6.73
N ARG A 172 2.15 -15.33 -5.50
CA ARG A 172 2.15 -16.69 -4.96
C ARG A 172 0.77 -17.27 -4.69
N MET A 173 -0.27 -16.64 -5.19
CA MET A 173 -1.62 -17.18 -5.03
C MET A 173 -1.68 -18.65 -5.42
N ASP A 174 -2.24 -19.47 -4.52
CA ASP A 174 -2.46 -20.90 -4.69
C ASP A 174 -1.20 -21.74 -4.95
N GLN A 175 -0.02 -21.20 -4.58
CA GLN A 175 1.29 -21.83 -4.70
C GLN A 175 2.00 -21.93 -3.35
N ALA A 176 3.14 -22.64 -3.35
CA ALA A 176 4.00 -22.69 -2.17
C ALA A 176 4.53 -21.29 -1.82
N GLY A 177 4.25 -20.83 -0.61
CA GLY A 177 4.59 -19.49 -0.14
C GLY A 177 3.48 -18.47 -0.27
N ASP A 178 2.26 -18.88 -0.62
CA ASP A 178 1.06 -18.04 -0.51
C ASP A 178 0.78 -17.73 0.97
N TRP A 179 0.72 -16.44 1.28
CA TRP A 179 0.53 -15.97 2.66
C TRP A 179 -0.88 -16.21 3.19
N PHE A 180 -1.84 -16.40 2.29
CA PHE A 180 -3.26 -16.55 2.60
C PHE A 180 -3.86 -17.86 2.08
N ALA A 181 -3.03 -18.88 1.79
CA ALA A 181 -3.49 -20.16 1.26
C ALA A 181 -4.59 -20.81 2.12
N GLY A 182 -4.42 -20.78 3.43
CA GLY A 182 -5.38 -21.35 4.39
C GLY A 182 -6.42 -20.36 4.92
N ALA A 183 -6.45 -19.13 4.43
CA ALA A 183 -7.35 -18.10 4.96
C ALA A 183 -8.82 -18.39 4.60
N GLU A 184 -9.74 -17.98 5.47
CA GLU A 184 -11.17 -17.98 5.21
C GLU A 184 -11.49 -17.06 4.00
N ASP A 185 -12.40 -17.50 3.14
CA ASP A 185 -12.64 -16.87 1.85
C ASP A 185 -12.95 -15.36 1.90
N PRO A 186 -13.80 -14.85 2.80
CA PRO A 186 -14.05 -13.41 2.87
C PRO A 186 -12.78 -12.61 3.15
N LEU A 187 -11.89 -13.12 4.00
CA LEU A 187 -10.64 -12.47 4.37
C LEU A 187 -9.57 -12.65 3.29
N LYS A 188 -9.48 -13.83 2.69
CA LYS A 188 -8.60 -14.09 1.55
C LYS A 188 -8.89 -13.11 0.42
N THR A 189 -10.17 -12.95 0.08
CA THR A 189 -10.65 -12.00 -0.94
C THR A 189 -10.30 -10.57 -0.56
N LEU A 190 -10.55 -10.14 0.68
CA LEU A 190 -10.23 -8.80 1.17
C LEU A 190 -8.73 -8.49 1.00
N TRP A 191 -7.86 -9.38 1.48
CA TRP A 191 -6.42 -9.18 1.42
C TRP A 191 -5.87 -9.18 -0.01
N ARG A 192 -6.39 -10.03 -0.89
CA ARG A 192 -5.97 -10.08 -2.30
C ARG A 192 -6.48 -8.88 -3.09
N TRP A 193 -7.72 -8.43 -2.82
CA TRP A 193 -8.27 -7.20 -3.41
C TRP A 193 -7.48 -5.96 -2.98
N HIS A 194 -7.23 -5.80 -1.69
CA HIS A 194 -6.40 -4.71 -1.17
C HIS A 194 -5.01 -4.74 -1.82
N ALA A 195 -4.36 -5.90 -1.86
CA ALA A 195 -3.07 -6.08 -2.51
C ALA A 195 -3.06 -5.65 -3.99
N ALA A 196 -4.17 -5.91 -4.71
CA ALA A 196 -4.30 -5.51 -6.11
C ALA A 196 -4.40 -3.99 -6.26
N GLU A 197 -5.18 -3.32 -5.43
CA GLU A 197 -5.31 -1.86 -5.48
C GLU A 197 -4.04 -1.15 -5.00
N GLU A 198 -3.30 -1.67 -4.01
CA GLU A 198 -1.98 -1.17 -3.60
C GLU A 198 -0.96 -1.15 -4.76
N SER A 199 -1.03 -2.14 -5.63
CA SER A 199 -0.17 -2.17 -6.83
C SER A 199 -0.57 -1.16 -7.89
N GLU A 200 -1.86 -0.77 -7.96
CA GLU A 200 -2.34 0.25 -8.91
C GLU A 200 -1.85 1.66 -8.55
N HIS A 201 -1.88 2.03 -7.27
CA HIS A 201 -1.67 3.41 -6.86
C HIS A 201 -0.30 3.72 -6.23
N LYS A 202 0.62 2.76 -6.22
CA LYS A 202 1.99 2.86 -5.66
C LYS A 202 2.82 4.06 -6.10
N CYS A 203 2.48 4.70 -7.22
CA CYS A 203 3.22 5.85 -7.76
C CYS A 203 2.69 7.20 -7.27
N VAL A 204 1.44 7.28 -6.81
CA VAL A 204 0.73 8.56 -6.65
C VAL A 204 1.44 9.54 -5.72
N ALA A 205 1.74 9.11 -4.50
CA ALA A 205 2.44 9.94 -3.54
C ALA A 205 3.89 10.26 -3.96
N PHE A 206 4.55 9.30 -4.62
CA PHE A 206 5.91 9.47 -5.16
C PHE A 206 5.93 10.52 -6.27
N ASP A 207 5.01 10.45 -7.23
CA ASP A 207 4.93 11.35 -8.37
C ASP A 207 4.54 12.77 -7.94
N LEU A 208 3.60 12.91 -7.00
CA LEU A 208 3.31 14.19 -6.37
C LEU A 208 4.54 14.78 -5.69
N TYR A 209 5.27 13.97 -4.91
CA TYR A 209 6.50 14.40 -4.24
C TYR A 209 7.54 14.92 -5.24
N GLN A 210 7.77 14.19 -6.33
CA GLN A 210 8.72 14.58 -7.38
C GLN A 210 8.25 15.83 -8.13
N ARG A 211 6.99 15.88 -8.53
CA ARG A 211 6.41 17.01 -9.26
C ARG A 211 6.47 18.32 -8.46
N LEU A 212 6.36 18.25 -7.15
CA LEU A 212 6.43 19.40 -6.24
C LEU A 212 7.85 19.76 -5.79
N GLY A 213 8.87 19.14 -6.38
CA GLY A 213 10.28 19.45 -6.14
C GLY A 213 10.88 18.72 -4.92
N GLY A 214 10.34 17.58 -4.57
CA GLY A 214 10.92 16.69 -3.59
C GLY A 214 12.32 16.20 -4.00
N ASN A 215 13.22 16.03 -3.05
CA ASN A 215 14.61 15.64 -3.31
C ASN A 215 14.97 14.28 -2.70
N HIS A 216 16.00 13.64 -3.29
CA HIS A 216 16.45 12.32 -2.88
C HIS A 216 16.87 12.25 -1.41
N THR A 217 17.54 13.26 -0.87
CA THR A 217 18.04 13.25 0.53
C THR A 217 16.90 13.15 1.53
N TRP A 218 15.84 13.95 1.37
CA TRP A 218 14.68 13.89 2.24
C TRP A 218 13.87 12.62 2.01
N ARG A 219 13.74 12.17 0.75
CA ARG A 219 13.14 10.87 0.45
C ARG A 219 13.81 9.73 1.23
N MET A 220 15.16 9.69 1.26
CA MET A 220 15.93 8.68 1.99
C MET A 220 15.79 8.80 3.51
N ARG A 221 15.79 10.01 4.06
CA ARG A 221 15.60 10.20 5.51
C ARG A 221 14.25 9.64 5.97
N TRP A 222 13.18 9.95 5.24
CA TRP A 222 11.84 9.45 5.55
C TRP A 222 11.70 7.96 5.27
N PHE A 223 12.30 7.44 4.22
CA PHE A 223 12.32 6.02 3.94
C PHE A 223 12.93 5.21 5.10
N TRP A 224 14.11 5.60 5.60
CA TRP A 224 14.72 4.90 6.72
C TRP A 224 13.94 5.07 8.03
N PHE A 225 13.38 6.25 8.26
CA PHE A 225 12.48 6.46 9.39
C PHE A 225 11.27 5.53 9.32
N VAL A 226 10.57 5.47 8.19
CA VAL A 226 9.43 4.58 7.96
C VAL A 226 9.85 3.12 8.09
N THR A 227 10.99 2.71 7.52
CA THR A 227 11.51 1.34 7.62
C THR A 227 11.64 0.87 9.06
N VAL A 228 12.31 1.67 9.89
CA VAL A 228 12.53 1.32 11.31
C VAL A 228 11.21 1.34 12.08
N GLN A 229 10.40 2.38 11.86
CA GLN A 229 9.13 2.55 12.56
C GLN A 229 8.15 1.43 12.21
N PHE A 230 7.92 1.19 10.92
CA PHE A 230 7.00 0.17 10.43
C PHE A 230 7.40 -1.22 10.93
N SER A 231 8.66 -1.61 10.76
CA SER A 231 9.16 -2.91 11.23
C SER A 231 8.99 -3.07 12.74
N THR A 232 9.27 -2.02 13.50
CA THR A 232 9.11 -2.04 14.98
C THR A 232 7.65 -2.16 15.38
N ASP A 233 6.76 -1.40 14.73
CA ASP A 233 5.34 -1.39 15.08
C ASP A 233 4.63 -2.69 14.66
N VAL A 234 4.95 -3.25 13.48
CA VAL A 234 4.48 -4.59 13.06
C VAL A 234 4.89 -5.63 14.07
N PHE A 235 6.17 -5.66 14.45
CA PHE A 235 6.66 -6.61 15.44
C PHE A 235 5.93 -6.47 16.78
N ARG A 236 5.86 -5.25 17.31
CA ARG A 236 5.20 -4.96 18.61
C ARG A 236 3.73 -5.35 18.60
N GLN A 237 3.00 -5.00 17.52
CA GLN A 237 1.58 -5.33 17.45
C GLN A 237 1.35 -6.82 17.24
N THR A 238 2.18 -7.51 16.44
CA THR A 238 2.11 -8.97 16.28
C THR A 238 2.34 -9.67 17.62
N VAL A 239 3.37 -9.28 18.38
CA VAL A 239 3.64 -9.83 19.71
C VAL A 239 2.48 -9.55 20.66
N ASN A 240 1.90 -8.36 20.62
CA ASN A 240 0.71 -8.01 21.42
C ASN A 240 -0.50 -8.88 21.06
N ASN A 241 -0.75 -9.12 19.77
CA ASN A 241 -1.83 -9.99 19.33
C ASN A 241 -1.63 -11.43 19.82
N LEU A 242 -0.42 -11.98 19.71
CA LEU A 242 -0.06 -13.31 20.21
C LEU A 242 -0.19 -13.42 21.73
N TRP A 243 0.11 -12.33 22.46
CA TRP A 243 -0.06 -12.26 23.90
C TRP A 243 -1.54 -12.38 24.29
N HIS A 244 -2.41 -11.56 23.71
CA HIS A 244 -3.85 -11.59 23.96
C HIS A 244 -4.50 -12.89 23.48
N ASP A 245 -3.92 -13.51 22.45
CA ASP A 245 -4.33 -14.81 21.94
C ASP A 245 -3.81 -16.01 22.78
N LYS A 246 -2.94 -15.77 23.76
CA LYS A 246 -2.28 -16.79 24.60
C LYS A 246 -1.45 -17.80 23.81
N THR A 247 -0.92 -17.37 22.66
CA THR A 247 -0.11 -18.22 21.77
C THR A 247 1.35 -17.78 21.70
N LEU A 248 1.71 -16.67 22.34
CA LEU A 248 3.06 -16.10 22.32
C LEU A 248 4.14 -17.10 22.75
N PHE A 249 3.88 -17.95 23.73
CA PHE A 249 4.84 -18.91 24.27
C PHE A 249 4.72 -20.32 23.67
N LYS A 250 3.87 -20.52 22.64
CA LYS A 250 3.76 -21.80 21.95
C LYS A 250 4.92 -21.98 20.96
N PRO A 251 5.70 -23.09 21.01
CA PRO A 251 6.78 -23.34 20.07
C PRO A 251 6.33 -23.35 18.60
N SER A 252 5.11 -23.84 18.34
CA SER A 252 4.52 -23.86 16.99
C SER A 252 4.37 -22.46 16.38
N THR A 253 4.06 -21.44 17.20
CA THR A 253 3.96 -20.05 16.77
C THR A 253 5.30 -19.53 16.21
N TRP A 254 6.40 -19.78 16.93
CA TRP A 254 7.72 -19.34 16.50
C TRP A 254 8.30 -20.18 15.36
N TRP A 255 7.90 -21.44 15.28
CA TRP A 255 8.22 -22.26 14.12
C TRP A 255 7.54 -21.72 12.84
N SER A 256 6.25 -21.40 12.93
CA SER A 256 5.53 -20.74 11.83
C SER A 256 6.17 -19.40 11.47
N ALA A 257 6.48 -18.55 12.45
CA ALA A 257 7.19 -17.29 12.25
C ALA A 257 8.52 -17.49 11.49
N SER A 258 9.32 -18.46 11.91
CA SER A 258 10.61 -18.74 11.27
C SER A 258 10.44 -19.20 9.83
N LYS A 259 9.47 -20.07 9.56
CA LYS A 259 9.14 -20.50 8.18
C LYS A 259 8.65 -19.35 7.31
N PHE A 260 7.75 -18.52 7.83
CA PHE A 260 7.22 -17.37 7.11
C PHE A 260 8.30 -16.35 6.79
N LEU A 261 9.16 -16.02 7.76
CA LEU A 261 10.19 -15.00 7.59
C LEU A 261 11.40 -15.50 6.80
N PHE A 262 11.90 -16.70 7.10
CA PHE A 262 13.22 -17.18 6.68
C PHE A 262 13.21 -18.53 5.94
N GLY A 263 12.04 -19.16 5.76
CA GLY A 263 11.91 -20.40 5.01
C GLY A 263 12.30 -20.26 3.54
N ARG A 264 12.22 -21.35 2.76
CA ARG A 264 12.59 -21.38 1.32
C ARG A 264 11.89 -20.28 0.51
N HIS A 265 10.63 -19.97 0.83
CA HIS A 265 9.83 -18.90 0.24
C HIS A 265 9.58 -17.78 1.26
N GLY A 266 10.56 -17.54 2.15
CA GLY A 266 10.44 -16.62 3.26
C GLY A 266 10.32 -15.17 2.80
N MET A 267 9.49 -14.41 3.54
CA MET A 267 9.19 -13.01 3.25
C MET A 267 10.48 -12.19 3.10
N VAL A 268 11.44 -12.33 4.04
CA VAL A 268 12.66 -11.51 4.06
C VAL A 268 13.43 -11.60 2.75
N TRP A 269 13.59 -12.79 2.20
CA TRP A 269 14.34 -13.00 0.95
C TRP A 269 13.62 -12.42 -0.28
N ARG A 270 12.30 -12.46 -0.26
CA ARG A 270 11.45 -11.99 -1.36
C ARG A 270 11.35 -10.47 -1.40
N VAL A 271 11.28 -9.81 -0.22
CA VAL A 271 11.05 -8.36 -0.16
C VAL A 271 12.34 -7.53 -0.09
N ALA A 272 13.48 -8.12 0.31
CA ALA A 272 14.72 -7.38 0.55
C ALA A 272 15.20 -6.59 -0.70
N LYS A 273 15.28 -7.26 -1.86
CA LYS A 273 15.73 -6.63 -3.10
C LYS A 273 14.79 -5.51 -3.57
N PRO A 274 13.45 -5.73 -3.68
CA PRO A 274 12.53 -4.66 -4.02
C PRO A 274 12.56 -3.49 -3.02
N ILE A 275 12.59 -3.74 -1.71
CA ILE A 275 12.69 -2.67 -0.70
C ILE A 275 13.98 -1.86 -0.90
N TRP A 276 15.12 -2.53 -1.11
CA TRP A 276 16.39 -1.87 -1.34
C TRP A 276 16.42 -1.01 -2.60
N ALA A 277 15.64 -1.36 -3.63
CA ALA A 277 15.56 -0.60 -4.89
C ALA A 277 15.17 0.87 -4.66
N TYR A 278 14.35 1.17 -3.62
CA TYR A 278 13.93 2.54 -3.28
C TYR A 278 15.10 3.48 -2.98
N THR A 279 16.25 2.95 -2.56
CA THR A 279 17.43 3.75 -2.22
C THR A 279 18.14 4.33 -3.43
N ARG A 280 17.87 3.85 -4.63
CA ARG A 280 18.51 4.35 -5.85
C ARG A 280 18.03 5.76 -6.16
N GLN A 281 18.93 6.59 -6.69
CA GLN A 281 18.62 7.97 -7.04
C GLN A 281 17.63 8.05 -8.21
N ASP A 282 17.76 7.13 -9.18
CA ASP A 282 16.93 6.98 -10.37
C ASP A 282 15.72 6.04 -10.17
N PHE A 283 15.38 5.75 -8.91
CA PHE A 283 14.26 4.90 -8.57
C PHE A 283 12.91 5.52 -8.95
N HIS A 284 12.04 4.68 -9.50
CA HIS A 284 10.61 4.95 -9.63
C HIS A 284 9.80 3.69 -9.24
N PRO A 285 8.64 3.81 -8.57
CA PRO A 285 7.86 2.65 -8.10
C PRO A 285 7.48 1.67 -9.20
N MET A 286 7.30 2.12 -10.44
CA MET A 286 7.02 1.25 -11.60
C MET A 286 8.17 0.31 -11.98
N GLN A 287 9.36 0.49 -11.42
CA GLN A 287 10.50 -0.43 -11.62
C GLN A 287 10.38 -1.72 -10.78
N VAL A 288 9.44 -1.77 -9.84
CA VAL A 288 9.27 -2.88 -8.90
C VAL A 288 7.83 -3.39 -8.98
N GLY A 289 7.70 -4.70 -8.92
CA GLY A 289 6.40 -5.38 -8.98
C GLY A 289 5.87 -5.57 -10.39
N SER A 290 4.67 -6.10 -10.49
CA SER A 290 4.00 -6.41 -11.75
C SER A 290 2.59 -5.82 -11.78
N ALA A 291 2.39 -4.83 -12.64
CA ALA A 291 1.05 -4.27 -12.87
C ALA A 291 0.07 -5.29 -13.46
N THR A 292 0.56 -6.34 -14.12
CA THR A 292 -0.30 -7.38 -14.71
C THR A 292 -0.95 -8.25 -13.65
N LEU A 293 -0.25 -8.59 -12.56
CA LEU A 293 -0.82 -9.41 -11.48
C LEU A 293 -2.05 -8.76 -10.85
N SER A 294 -2.00 -7.46 -10.61
CA SER A 294 -3.10 -6.66 -10.08
C SER A 294 -4.29 -6.65 -11.05
N GLN A 295 -4.03 -6.33 -12.32
CA GLN A 295 -5.06 -6.29 -13.36
C GLN A 295 -5.71 -7.66 -13.58
N ASP A 296 -4.91 -8.72 -13.67
CA ASP A 296 -5.39 -10.09 -13.85
C ASP A 296 -6.29 -10.52 -12.68
N TRP A 297 -5.90 -10.18 -11.44
CA TRP A 297 -6.71 -10.47 -10.27
C TRP A 297 -8.05 -9.71 -10.29
N LEU A 298 -8.00 -8.41 -10.54
CA LEU A 298 -9.21 -7.57 -10.57
C LEU A 298 -10.18 -7.98 -11.68
N GLN A 299 -9.68 -8.37 -12.85
CA GLN A 299 -10.50 -8.86 -13.96
C GLN A 299 -11.12 -10.22 -13.67
N SER A 300 -10.32 -11.16 -13.14
CA SER A 300 -10.81 -12.52 -12.84
C SER A 300 -11.79 -12.58 -11.66
N HIS A 301 -11.86 -11.53 -10.82
CA HIS A 301 -12.74 -11.41 -9.67
C HIS A 301 -13.69 -10.20 -9.78
N ALA A 302 -14.06 -9.83 -11.01
CA ALA A 302 -14.92 -8.68 -11.28
C ALA A 302 -16.34 -8.80 -10.67
N ASP A 303 -16.77 -10.00 -10.34
CA ASP A 303 -18.02 -10.30 -9.63
C ASP A 303 -17.95 -9.95 -8.12
N GLN A 304 -16.75 -9.81 -7.55
CA GLN A 304 -16.54 -9.58 -6.13
C GLN A 304 -16.42 -8.09 -5.77
N TRP A 305 -16.46 -7.18 -6.72
CA TRP A 305 -16.40 -5.74 -6.46
C TRP A 305 -17.27 -4.94 -7.44
N ARG A 306 -17.54 -3.68 -7.10
CA ARG A 306 -18.27 -2.74 -7.94
C ARG A 306 -17.58 -1.39 -7.97
N ALA A 307 -17.53 -0.75 -9.13
CA ALA A 307 -17.03 0.61 -9.25
C ALA A 307 -17.96 1.59 -8.51
N VAL A 308 -17.37 2.52 -7.75
CA VAL A 308 -18.09 3.60 -7.06
C VAL A 308 -18.33 4.72 -8.06
N GLY A 309 -19.58 5.14 -8.24
CA GLY A 309 -19.97 6.21 -9.19
C GLY A 309 -20.15 5.75 -10.64
N GLY A 310 -19.90 4.49 -10.98
CA GLY A 310 -20.29 3.90 -12.26
C GLY A 310 -21.78 3.60 -12.28
N ALA A 311 -22.46 3.84 -13.42
CA ALA A 311 -23.79 3.32 -13.65
C ALA A 311 -23.75 1.79 -13.43
N ALA A 312 -24.74 1.25 -12.68
CA ALA A 312 -24.84 -0.19 -12.51
C ALA A 312 -24.73 -0.84 -13.88
N ALA A 313 -23.73 -1.73 -14.04
CA ALA A 313 -23.66 -2.53 -15.26
C ALA A 313 -25.01 -3.24 -15.40
N THR A 314 -25.80 -2.85 -16.38
CA THR A 314 -27.00 -3.57 -16.76
C THR A 314 -26.50 -4.91 -17.28
N THR A 315 -26.66 -5.94 -16.47
CA THR A 315 -26.47 -7.34 -16.90
C THR A 315 -27.43 -7.61 -18.01
N PRO A 316 -27.00 -8.19 -19.17
CA PRO A 316 -27.88 -8.59 -20.24
C PRO A 316 -28.81 -9.74 -19.84
#